data_0d09494519b7e097a1cdb41e27a94f34
#
_entry.id   0d09494519b7e097a1cdb41e27a94f34
#
_cell.length_a   1.000
_cell.length_b   1.000
_cell.length_c   1.000
_cell.angle_alpha   90.00
_cell.angle_beta   90.00
_cell.angle_gamma   90.00
#
_symmetry.space_group_name_H-M   'P 1'
#
loop_
_entity.id
_entity.type
_entity.pdbx_description
1 polymer ?
#
loop_
_entity_poly.entity_id
_entity_poly.type
_entity_poly.pdbx_seq_one_letter_code
_entity_poly.pdbx_strand_id
1 'polypeptide(L)'
;MVKGVVLGLALVLLPLSASAQAPKADARAAAEPVVRQLEAFRRDDFDSAYTFASEDIHLQFDRLRFEIMVRSGYPEIARSTGATVTGTDVRPEGVAYVSVVIQGANGQTIEALYELVWQNGWKINGVATRPASGVI
;
A
#
# COMPACT_ATOMS: atom_id res chain seq x y z
N MET A 1 50.07 -42.50 -1.00
CA MET A 1 49.58 -42.26 -1.05
C MET A 1 48.55 -41.41 -0.96
N VAL A 2 48.11 -41.03 -1.06
CA VAL A 2 47.39 -40.32 -1.08
C VAL A 2 46.41 -39.89 -1.11
N LYS A 3 45.96 -39.58 -1.13
CA LYS A 3 45.15 -39.21 -1.16
C LYS A 3 44.28 -38.36 -1.25
N GLY A 4 43.89 -38.05 -1.44
CA GLY A 4 43.35 -37.33 -1.76
C GLY A 4 42.24 -36.84 -1.32
N VAL A 5 41.89 -36.37 -1.17
CA VAL A 5 40.99 -35.88 -0.73
C VAL A 5 40.11 -35.09 -0.98
N VAL A 6 39.61 -34.83 -1.13
CA VAL A 6 38.80 -34.14 -1.43
C VAL A 6 37.85 -33.50 -1.16
N LEU A 7 37.53 -33.12 -0.98
CA LEU A 7 36.76 -32.50 -0.86
C LEU A 7 35.78 -31.93 -1.16
N GLY A 8 35.15 -31.81 -1.07
CA GLY A 8 34.25 -31.51 -1.36
C GLY A 8 33.65 -30.42 -1.24
N LEU A 9 33.53 -30.02 -1.43
CA LEU A 9 33.15 -29.01 -1.30
C LEU A 9 31.88 -28.59 -1.28
N ALA A 10 31.48 -28.27 -1.04
CA ALA A 10 30.38 -28.03 -0.82
C ALA A 10 29.86 -26.88 -1.20
N LEU A 11 29.54 -26.69 -1.68
CA LEU A 11 29.16 -25.65 -2.08
C LEU A 11 27.91 -25.24 -1.72
N VAL A 12 27.65 -24.55 -1.34
CA VAL A 12 26.55 -24.11 -0.94
C VAL A 12 25.96 -23.09 -1.54
N LEU A 13 25.21 -22.98 -1.89
CA LEU A 13 24.66 -22.03 -2.45
C LEU A 13 23.60 -21.42 -1.86
N LEU A 14 23.45 -20.61 -1.73
CA LEU A 14 22.53 -19.93 -1.21
C LEU A 14 21.71 -19.16 -1.95
N PRO A 15 20.79 -19.04 -2.11
CA PRO A 15 19.94 -18.41 -2.85
C PRO A 15 19.38 -17.22 -2.46
N LEU A 16 19.10 -16.94 -2.07
CA LEU A 16 18.62 -15.90 -1.67
C LEU A 16 17.97 -14.85 -2.23
N SER A 17 18.25 -14.06 -2.57
CA SER A 17 17.71 -12.93 -3.07
C SER A 17 16.41 -13.06 -3.75
N ALA A 18 16.17 -14.02 -4.35
CA ALA A 18 14.94 -14.16 -5.04
C ALA A 18 13.76 -13.92 -4.16
N SER A 19 13.87 -14.32 -2.93
CA SER A 19 12.73 -14.18 -2.06
C SER A 19 12.48 -12.75 -1.67
N ALA A 20 13.47 -11.92 -1.74
CA ALA A 20 13.27 -10.53 -1.40
C ALA A 20 12.41 -9.82 -2.44
N GLN A 21 12.36 -10.34 -3.66
CA GLN A 21 11.63 -9.70 -4.72
C GLN A 21 10.17 -10.09 -4.73
N ALA A 22 9.88 -11.30 -4.32
CA ALA A 22 8.54 -11.83 -4.45
C ALA A 22 7.47 -10.99 -3.77
N PRO A 23 7.66 -10.54 -2.52
CA PRO A 23 6.62 -9.70 -1.90
C PRO A 23 6.39 -8.40 -2.63
N LYS A 24 7.44 -7.84 -3.21
CA LYS A 24 7.31 -6.59 -3.91
C LYS A 24 6.50 -6.74 -5.18
N ALA A 25 6.60 -7.88 -5.85
CA ALA A 25 5.89 -8.10 -7.09
C ALA A 25 4.44 -8.55 -6.86
N ASP A 26 4.07 -8.85 -5.64
CA ASP A 26 2.75 -9.38 -5.35
C ASP A 26 1.71 -8.25 -5.32
N ALA A 27 0.74 -8.31 -6.22
CA ALA A 27 -0.31 -7.31 -6.29
C ALA A 27 -1.13 -7.26 -4.99
N ARG A 28 -1.35 -8.40 -4.38
CA ARG A 28 -2.11 -8.44 -3.12
C ARG A 28 -1.36 -7.69 -2.02
N ALA A 29 -0.04 -7.87 -1.97
CA ALA A 29 0.77 -7.20 -0.96
C ALA A 29 0.73 -5.68 -1.16
N ALA A 30 0.65 -5.22 -2.41
CA ALA A 30 0.59 -3.80 -2.68
C ALA A 30 -0.76 -3.20 -2.28
N ALA A 31 -1.84 -3.95 -2.42
CA ALA A 31 -3.16 -3.45 -2.09
C ALA A 31 -3.43 -3.47 -0.58
N GLU A 32 -2.72 -4.29 0.16
CA GLU A 32 -3.03 -4.48 1.58
C GLU A 32 -2.93 -3.21 2.42
N PRO A 33 -1.91 -2.38 2.28
CA PRO A 33 -1.86 -1.13 3.07
C PRO A 33 -3.07 -0.22 2.83
N VAL A 34 -3.61 -0.20 1.62
CA VAL A 34 -4.77 0.61 1.32
C VAL A 34 -5.99 0.09 2.08
N VAL A 35 -6.20 -1.21 2.02
CA VAL A 35 -7.34 -1.83 2.71
C VAL A 35 -7.22 -1.60 4.21
N ARG A 36 -6.03 -1.80 4.76
CA ARG A 36 -5.82 -1.63 6.20
C ARG A 36 -5.96 -0.19 6.63
N GLN A 37 -5.51 0.74 5.80
CA GLN A 37 -5.65 2.15 6.13
C GLN A 37 -7.12 2.55 6.17
N LEU A 38 -7.90 2.09 5.19
CA LEU A 38 -9.32 2.38 5.17
C LEU A 38 -10.04 1.81 6.40
N GLU A 39 -9.65 0.61 6.82
CA GLU A 39 -10.20 0.01 8.03
C GLU A 39 -9.84 0.83 9.27
N ALA A 40 -8.61 1.30 9.34
CA ALA A 40 -8.17 2.11 10.47
C ALA A 40 -8.96 3.43 10.53
N PHE A 41 -9.16 4.07 9.40
CA PHE A 41 -9.98 5.29 9.35
C PHE A 41 -11.41 5.03 9.84
N ARG A 42 -11.99 3.89 9.49
CA ARG A 42 -13.36 3.55 9.95
C ARG A 42 -13.45 3.45 11.47
N ARG A 43 -12.36 3.10 12.11
CA ARG A 43 -12.31 3.00 13.56
C ARG A 43 -11.84 4.30 14.21
N ASP A 44 -11.69 5.35 13.42
CA ASP A 44 -11.09 6.61 13.89
C ASP A 44 -9.69 6.39 14.45
N ASP A 45 -8.98 5.37 13.95
CA ASP A 45 -7.63 5.05 14.40
C ASP A 45 -6.64 5.69 13.45
N PHE A 46 -6.47 6.99 13.58
CA PHE A 46 -5.58 7.74 12.70
C PHE A 46 -4.11 7.47 13.01
N ASP A 47 -3.80 7.01 14.20
CA ASP A 47 -2.43 6.61 14.52
C ASP A 47 -2.01 5.44 13.64
N SER A 48 -2.83 4.39 13.58
CA SER A 48 -2.53 3.26 12.71
C SER A 48 -2.56 3.65 11.24
N ALA A 49 -3.56 4.44 10.85
CA ALA A 49 -3.69 4.87 9.47
C ALA A 49 -2.44 5.62 8.99
N TYR A 50 -1.87 6.43 9.85
CA TYR A 50 -0.68 7.21 9.53
C TYR A 50 0.54 6.31 9.27
N THR A 51 0.60 5.16 9.92
CA THR A 51 1.75 4.26 9.74
C THR A 51 1.81 3.66 8.34
N PHE A 52 0.71 3.64 7.61
CA PHE A 52 0.70 3.10 6.25
C PHE A 52 1.15 4.12 5.21
N ALA A 53 1.36 5.38 5.62
CA ALA A 53 1.80 6.44 4.71
C ALA A 53 3.31 6.41 4.53
N SER A 54 3.76 6.90 3.38
CA SER A 54 5.17 6.92 3.01
C SER A 54 5.95 7.95 3.80
N GLU A 55 7.28 7.88 3.69
CA GLU A 55 8.14 8.89 4.30
C GLU A 55 7.85 10.28 3.76
N ASP A 56 7.58 10.40 2.47
CA ASP A 56 7.27 11.71 1.89
C ASP A 56 6.01 12.30 2.52
N ILE A 57 5.01 11.49 2.76
CA ILE A 57 3.79 11.95 3.43
C ILE A 57 4.12 12.37 4.85
N HIS A 58 4.94 11.59 5.55
CA HIS A 58 5.35 11.95 6.92
C HIS A 58 6.15 13.24 6.98
N LEU A 59 6.91 13.54 5.92
CA LEU A 59 7.65 14.79 5.86
C LEU A 59 6.72 15.98 5.61
N GLN A 60 5.64 15.79 4.89
CA GLN A 60 4.70 16.86 4.57
C GLN A 60 3.66 17.07 5.67
N PHE A 61 3.26 16.01 6.35
CA PHE A 61 2.19 16.05 7.33
C PHE A 61 2.63 15.34 8.59
N ASP A 62 2.63 16.05 9.73
CA ASP A 62 2.73 15.34 11.00
C ASP A 62 1.41 14.63 11.26
N ARG A 63 1.34 13.87 12.34
CA ARG A 63 0.19 13.02 12.64
C ARG A 63 -1.13 13.82 12.71
N LEU A 64 -1.11 14.97 13.33
CA LEU A 64 -2.32 15.76 13.47
C LEU A 64 -2.72 16.39 12.14
N ARG A 65 -1.78 16.94 11.40
CA ARG A 65 -2.06 17.54 10.10
C ARG A 65 -2.54 16.50 9.10
N PHE A 66 -2.01 15.28 9.20
CA PHE A 66 -2.48 14.18 8.37
C PHE A 66 -3.97 13.94 8.61
N GLU A 67 -4.38 13.88 9.87
CA GLU A 67 -5.79 13.66 10.19
C GLU A 67 -6.65 14.79 9.64
N ILE A 68 -6.24 16.03 9.84
CA ILE A 68 -6.99 17.18 9.34
C ILE A 68 -7.10 17.14 7.82
N MET A 69 -6.02 16.83 7.15
CA MET A 69 -5.99 16.78 5.69
C MET A 69 -6.93 15.69 5.18
N VAL A 70 -6.92 14.52 5.78
CA VAL A 70 -7.77 13.43 5.33
C VAL A 70 -9.24 13.74 5.59
N ARG A 71 -9.56 14.23 6.80
CA ARG A 71 -10.96 14.52 7.13
C ARG A 71 -11.56 15.62 6.26
N SER A 72 -10.77 16.64 5.95
CA SER A 72 -11.31 17.77 5.19
C SER A 72 -11.19 17.57 3.68
N GLY A 73 -10.16 16.92 3.23
CA GLY A 73 -9.91 16.77 1.79
C GLY A 73 -10.45 15.47 1.20
N TYR A 74 -10.64 14.45 2.01
CA TYR A 74 -11.01 13.12 1.54
C TYR A 74 -12.08 12.51 2.45
N PRO A 75 -13.25 13.16 2.56
CA PRO A 75 -14.26 12.70 3.52
C PRO A 75 -14.74 11.27 3.29
N GLU A 76 -14.81 10.81 2.04
CA GLU A 76 -15.25 9.45 1.78
C GLU A 76 -14.21 8.43 2.24
N ILE A 77 -12.94 8.82 2.18
CA ILE A 77 -11.86 7.95 2.66
C ILE A 77 -11.85 7.96 4.19
N ALA A 78 -12.01 9.14 4.79
CA ALA A 78 -12.00 9.28 6.23
C ALA A 78 -13.15 8.50 6.88
N ARG A 79 -14.28 8.43 6.21
CA ARG A 79 -15.46 7.77 6.74
C ARG A 79 -16.13 6.92 5.69
N SER A 80 -15.44 5.88 5.26
CA SER A 80 -16.01 4.96 4.29
C SER A 80 -16.94 3.98 4.98
N THR A 81 -17.94 3.54 4.25
CA THR A 81 -18.83 2.45 4.69
C THR A 81 -18.55 1.18 3.92
N GLY A 82 -17.81 1.26 2.82
CA GLY A 82 -17.42 0.10 2.04
C GLY A 82 -16.35 0.49 1.06
N ALA A 83 -15.57 -0.49 0.63
CA ALA A 83 -14.52 -0.25 -0.34
C ALA A 83 -14.23 -1.56 -1.08
N THR A 84 -13.97 -1.43 -2.38
CA THR A 84 -13.66 -2.57 -3.22
C THR A 84 -12.44 -2.23 -4.07
N VAL A 85 -11.39 -3.02 -3.96
CA VAL A 85 -10.21 -2.89 -4.81
C VAL A 85 -10.60 -3.41 -6.19
N THR A 86 -10.47 -2.57 -7.21
CA THR A 86 -10.86 -2.94 -8.57
C THR A 86 -9.67 -3.23 -9.47
N GLY A 87 -8.46 -2.86 -9.05
CA GLY A 87 -7.27 -3.17 -9.84
C GLY A 87 -6.01 -2.82 -9.09
N THR A 88 -4.94 -3.52 -9.41
CA THR A 88 -3.63 -3.26 -8.81
C THR A 88 -2.59 -3.45 -9.90
N ASP A 89 -1.73 -2.45 -10.07
CA ASP A 89 -0.70 -2.46 -11.09
C ASP A 89 0.65 -2.22 -10.40
N VAL A 90 1.46 -3.26 -10.29
CA VAL A 90 2.76 -3.18 -9.64
C VAL A 90 3.83 -2.99 -10.71
N ARG A 91 4.63 -1.97 -10.56
CA ARG A 91 5.69 -1.63 -11.51
C ARG A 91 7.05 -2.07 -11.01
N PRO A 92 7.95 -2.46 -11.91
CA PRO A 92 9.27 -2.96 -11.50
C PRO A 92 10.09 -1.96 -10.72
N GLU A 93 9.87 -0.67 -10.95
CA GLU A 93 10.68 0.37 -10.29
C GLU A 93 10.26 0.62 -8.84
N GLY A 94 9.36 -0.16 -8.31
CA GLY A 94 9.00 0.01 -6.89
C GLY A 94 7.86 1.00 -6.68
N VAL A 95 6.98 1.11 -7.64
CA VAL A 95 5.77 1.92 -7.55
C VAL A 95 4.59 1.03 -7.86
N ALA A 96 3.49 1.21 -7.18
CA ALA A 96 2.27 0.48 -7.47
C ALA A 96 1.09 1.43 -7.48
N TYR A 97 0.09 1.09 -8.27
CA TYR A 97 -1.16 1.85 -8.33
C TYR A 97 -2.30 0.91 -7.96
N VAL A 98 -3.13 1.36 -7.04
CA VAL A 98 -4.26 0.56 -6.57
C VAL A 98 -5.53 1.36 -6.77
N SER A 99 -6.47 0.80 -7.53
CA SER A 99 -7.76 1.43 -7.81
C SER A 99 -8.80 0.87 -6.85
N VAL A 100 -9.57 1.76 -6.26
CA VAL A 100 -10.56 1.37 -5.26
C VAL A 100 -11.84 2.16 -5.48
N VAL A 101 -12.98 1.48 -5.41
CA VAL A 101 -14.27 2.15 -5.37
C VAL A 101 -14.65 2.24 -3.89
N ILE A 102 -14.95 3.43 -3.42
CA ILE A 102 -15.19 3.70 -2.01
C ILE A 102 -16.56 4.35 -1.83
N GLN A 103 -17.35 3.77 -0.93
CA GLN A 103 -18.63 4.36 -0.53
C GLN A 103 -18.39 5.15 0.76
N GLY A 104 -18.76 6.42 0.75
CA GLY A 104 -18.62 7.27 1.92
C GLY A 104 -19.87 7.27 2.77
N ALA A 105 -19.70 7.59 4.05
CA ALA A 105 -20.82 7.74 4.98
C ALA A 105 -21.74 8.89 4.56
N ASN A 106 -21.24 9.79 3.73
CA ASN A 106 -22.02 10.91 3.23
C ASN A 106 -22.90 10.52 2.03
N GLY A 107 -22.93 9.27 1.67
CA GLY A 107 -23.72 8.79 0.56
C GLY A 107 -23.06 8.92 -0.81
N GLN A 108 -21.86 9.47 -0.86
CA GLN A 108 -21.14 9.60 -2.11
C GLN A 108 -20.29 8.38 -2.38
N THR A 109 -20.20 7.99 -3.65
CA THR A 109 -19.28 6.93 -4.08
C THR A 109 -18.19 7.57 -4.93
N ILE A 110 -16.96 7.23 -4.64
CA ILE A 110 -15.82 7.78 -5.38
C ILE A 110 -14.96 6.65 -5.92
N GLU A 111 -14.18 6.98 -6.94
CA GLU A 111 -13.10 6.15 -7.42
C GLU A 111 -11.80 6.78 -6.92
N ALA A 112 -10.97 6.00 -6.30
CA ALA A 112 -9.70 6.45 -5.77
C ALA A 112 -8.58 5.69 -6.43
N LEU A 113 -7.53 6.41 -6.85
CA LEU A 113 -6.33 5.80 -7.38
C LEU A 113 -5.21 6.11 -6.41
N TYR A 114 -4.74 5.09 -5.73
CA TYR A 114 -3.65 5.21 -4.77
C TYR A 114 -2.33 4.97 -5.48
N GLU A 115 -1.34 5.78 -5.14
CA GLU A 115 0.03 5.53 -5.53
C GLU A 115 0.79 5.04 -4.31
N LEU A 116 1.50 3.91 -4.46
CA LEU A 116 2.32 3.37 -3.39
C LEU A 116 3.76 3.28 -3.83
N VAL A 117 4.66 3.35 -2.87
CA VAL A 117 6.09 3.22 -3.12
C VAL A 117 6.65 2.12 -2.23
N TRP A 118 7.70 1.48 -2.69
CA TRP A 118 8.34 0.42 -1.93
C TRP A 118 9.40 1.03 -1.00
N GLN A 119 9.17 0.90 0.29
CA GLN A 119 10.07 1.40 1.32
C GLN A 119 10.17 0.32 2.40
N ASN A 120 10.77 -0.83 2.01
CA ASN A 120 10.81 -1.96 2.92
C ASN A 120 9.41 -2.45 3.23
N GLY A 121 8.56 -2.39 2.28
CA GLY A 121 7.14 -2.68 2.35
C GLY A 121 6.43 -1.60 1.55
N TRP A 122 5.23 -1.89 1.09
CA TRP A 122 4.46 -0.91 0.33
C TRP A 122 3.90 0.16 1.24
N LYS A 123 4.09 1.43 0.88
CA LYS A 123 3.60 2.58 1.64
C LYS A 123 2.80 3.48 0.73
N ILE A 124 1.74 4.05 1.26
CA ILE A 124 0.85 4.93 0.50
C ILE A 124 1.51 6.29 0.34
N ASN A 125 1.72 6.70 -0.89
CA ASN A 125 2.40 7.95 -1.21
C ASN A 125 1.45 9.04 -1.66
N GLY A 126 0.23 8.70 -2.04
CA GLY A 126 -0.74 9.67 -2.47
C GLY A 126 -1.99 9.00 -2.97
N VAL A 127 -3.02 9.81 -3.19
CA VAL A 127 -4.27 9.32 -3.75
C VAL A 127 -4.92 10.43 -4.56
N ALA A 128 -5.50 10.05 -5.68
CA ALA A 128 -6.31 10.94 -6.48
C ALA A 128 -7.74 10.39 -6.46
N THR A 129 -8.71 11.25 -6.30
CA THR A 129 -10.10 10.81 -6.22
C THR A 129 -10.96 11.54 -7.24
N ARG A 130 -12.04 10.89 -7.63
CA ARG A 130 -13.06 11.50 -8.49
C ARG A 130 -14.40 10.86 -8.16
N PRO A 131 -15.51 11.54 -8.44
CA PRO A 131 -16.82 10.90 -8.28
C PRO A 131 -16.90 9.66 -9.15
N ALA A 132 -17.55 8.62 -8.64
CA ALA A 132 -17.72 7.41 -9.42
C ALA A 132 -18.64 7.73 -10.61
N SER A 133 -18.22 7.19 -11.75
CA SER A 133 -19.00 7.54 -12.89
C SER A 133 -20.12 6.56 -13.05
N GLY A 134 -20.97 6.87 -13.50
CA GLY A 134 -21.84 6.19 -13.62
C GLY A 134 -22.97 5.81 -13.65
N VAL A 135 -23.48 5.94 -13.66
CA VAL A 135 -24.43 5.47 -13.49
C VAL A 135 -25.51 5.90 -13.94
N ILE A 136 -26.06 5.92 -14.36
CA ILE A 136 -27.06 6.37 -14.78
C ILE A 136 -27.94 5.72 -14.76
#